data_f5b28caacd77ccaf5d37b7992ca06943
#
_entry.id   f5b28caacd77ccaf5d37b7992ca06943
#
_cell.length_a   1.000
_cell.length_b   1.000
_cell.length_c   1.000
_cell.angle_alpha   90.00
_cell.angle_beta   90.00
_cell.angle_gamma   90.00
#
_symmetry.space_group_name_H-M   'P 1'
#
loop_
_entity.id
_entity.type
_entity.pdbx_description
1 polymer ?
#
loop_
_entity_poly.entity_id
_entity_poly.type
_entity_poly.pdbx_seq_one_letter_code
_entity_poly.pdbx_strand_id
1 'polypeptide(L)'
;MKKKVICVISARGGSGGLPNKNIKKLIKKPLIVWSIEQAKKTKEIDRIVVCTDSKKIQSISIKAGAESPFLRPKNLSTSRVGKFKVFKYALKACEKFYKESYEIYLDLDCTNPLRSSKDISNCISQFRKSYKKNKVSAVITICMARKNPYFNLVEKKKNNSLKISKKLNSNIIRR
;
A
#
# COMPACT_ATOMS: atom_id res chain seq x y z
N MET A 1 21.78 0.43 18.09
CA MET A 1 20.87 1.46 17.48
C MET A 1 19.47 0.90 17.33
N LYS A 2 18.44 1.68 17.68
CA LYS A 2 17.02 1.28 17.47
C LYS A 2 16.77 1.14 15.98
N LYS A 3 16.25 -0.01 15.58
CA LYS A 3 15.91 -0.31 14.19
C LYS A 3 14.64 0.44 13.79
N LYS A 4 14.78 1.44 12.92
CA LYS A 4 13.70 2.36 12.55
C LYS A 4 12.72 1.77 11.53
N VAL A 5 11.44 2.09 11.69
CA VAL A 5 10.35 1.73 10.78
C VAL A 5 9.85 2.98 10.06
N ILE A 6 9.96 3.01 8.73
CA ILE A 6 9.33 4.04 7.92
C ILE A 6 8.02 3.53 7.31
N CYS A 7 6.95 4.27 7.50
CA CYS A 7 5.68 4.06 6.82
C CYS A 7 5.58 5.01 5.62
N VAL A 8 5.44 4.46 4.42
CA VAL A 8 5.24 5.25 3.21
C VAL A 8 3.84 5.01 2.67
N ILE A 9 3.10 6.09 2.46
CA ILE A 9 1.78 6.08 1.83
C ILE A 9 1.94 6.64 0.42
N SER A 10 1.91 5.75 -0.57
CA SER A 10 2.09 6.13 -1.96
C SER A 10 0.77 6.53 -2.60
N ALA A 11 0.61 7.82 -2.95
CA ALA A 11 -0.63 8.37 -3.48
C ALA A 11 -0.37 9.26 -4.71
N ARG A 12 -0.66 8.76 -5.92
CA ARG A 12 -0.55 9.59 -7.13
C ARG A 12 -1.78 10.47 -7.33
N GLY A 13 -1.59 11.64 -7.97
CA GLY A 13 -2.68 12.56 -8.31
C GLY A 13 -3.63 12.02 -9.36
N GLY A 14 -3.09 11.34 -10.40
CA GLY A 14 -3.88 10.71 -11.45
C GLY A 14 -4.43 9.34 -11.04
N SER A 15 -5.76 9.20 -10.99
CA SER A 15 -6.46 7.92 -10.76
C SER A 15 -7.31 7.57 -11.96
N GLY A 16 -7.02 6.44 -12.67
CA GLY A 16 -7.71 6.06 -13.89
C GLY A 16 -9.20 5.74 -13.70
N GLY A 17 -9.57 5.00 -12.67
CA GLY A 17 -10.96 4.58 -12.46
C GLY A 17 -11.82 5.58 -11.69
N LEU A 18 -11.25 6.40 -10.83
CA LEU A 18 -11.97 7.41 -10.04
C LEU A 18 -11.07 8.64 -9.88
N PRO A 19 -11.35 9.76 -10.57
CA PRO A 19 -10.57 10.98 -10.48
C PRO A 19 -10.41 11.46 -9.03
N ASN A 20 -9.20 11.86 -8.69
CA ASN A 20 -8.85 12.35 -7.34
C ASN A 20 -9.20 11.37 -6.19
N LYS A 21 -9.24 10.08 -6.44
CA LYS A 21 -9.65 9.05 -5.46
C LYS A 21 -9.04 9.25 -4.09
N ASN A 22 -7.73 9.47 -4.00
CA ASN A 22 -7.00 9.56 -2.75
C ASN A 22 -7.41 10.72 -1.85
N ILE A 23 -8.02 11.76 -2.42
CA ILE A 23 -8.51 12.94 -1.70
C ILE A 23 -10.03 13.08 -1.71
N LYS A 24 -10.76 12.17 -2.35
CA LYS A 24 -12.21 12.10 -2.18
C LYS A 24 -12.56 11.78 -0.73
N LYS A 25 -13.61 12.43 -0.25
CA LYS A 25 -14.10 12.18 1.10
C LYS A 25 -14.75 10.80 1.19
N LEU A 26 -14.30 10.00 2.14
CA LEU A 26 -14.99 8.84 2.66
C LEU A 26 -15.56 9.23 4.02
N ILE A 27 -16.90 9.24 4.14
CA ILE A 27 -17.62 9.82 5.28
C ILE A 27 -17.29 11.32 5.38
N LYS A 28 -16.48 11.77 6.31
CA LYS A 28 -16.21 13.20 6.55
C LYS A 28 -14.80 13.68 6.17
N LYS A 29 -13.87 12.77 5.85
CA LYS A 29 -12.45 13.11 5.60
C LYS A 29 -11.89 12.47 4.33
N PRO A 30 -10.85 13.07 3.69
CA PRO A 30 -10.18 12.52 2.53
C PRO A 30 -9.68 11.09 2.76
N LEU A 31 -9.75 10.24 1.74
CA LEU A 31 -9.40 8.82 1.84
C LEU A 31 -7.97 8.61 2.39
N ILE A 32 -7.00 9.41 1.95
CA ILE A 32 -5.62 9.32 2.41
C ILE A 32 -5.46 9.59 3.91
N VAL A 33 -6.32 10.44 4.49
CA VAL A 33 -6.25 10.81 5.91
C VAL A 33 -6.54 9.61 6.81
N TRP A 34 -7.40 8.69 6.39
CA TRP A 34 -7.64 7.45 7.13
C TRP A 34 -6.35 6.64 7.31
N SER A 35 -5.56 6.48 6.25
CA SER A 35 -4.29 5.76 6.32
C SER A 35 -3.25 6.48 7.19
N ILE A 36 -3.20 7.82 7.12
CA ILE A 36 -2.30 8.63 7.95
C ILE A 36 -2.65 8.48 9.43
N GLU A 37 -3.94 8.59 9.80
CA GLU A 37 -4.39 8.43 11.19
C GLU A 37 -4.12 7.03 11.75
N GLN A 38 -4.29 5.99 10.92
CA GLN A 38 -3.98 4.62 11.31
C GLN A 38 -2.47 4.45 11.56
N ALA A 39 -1.63 5.02 10.70
CA ALA A 39 -0.19 5.03 10.89
C ALA A 39 0.21 5.78 12.17
N LYS A 40 -0.37 6.96 12.44
CA LYS A 40 -0.11 7.75 13.66
C LYS A 40 -0.47 7.01 14.96
N LYS A 41 -1.48 6.14 14.91
CA LYS A 41 -1.89 5.31 16.06
C LYS A 41 -1.02 4.06 16.25
N THR A 42 -0.08 3.80 15.35
CA THR A 42 0.81 2.62 15.40
C THR A 42 2.15 3.02 16.00
N LYS A 43 2.39 2.62 17.25
CA LYS A 43 3.56 3.04 18.06
C LYS A 43 4.92 2.61 17.48
N GLU A 44 4.94 1.56 16.69
CA GLU A 44 6.15 0.99 16.09
C GLU A 44 6.68 1.79 14.91
N ILE A 45 5.88 2.71 14.36
CA ILE A 45 6.25 3.55 13.23
C ILE A 45 7.04 4.77 13.74
N ASP A 46 8.26 4.92 13.29
CA ASP A 46 9.11 6.06 13.65
C ASP A 46 8.88 7.26 12.73
N ARG A 47 8.46 7.04 11.47
CA ARG A 47 8.23 8.11 10.49
C ARG A 47 7.11 7.76 9.52
N ILE A 48 6.26 8.74 9.22
CA ILE A 48 5.12 8.60 8.30
C ILE A 48 5.31 9.58 7.15
N VAL A 49 5.54 9.06 5.94
CA VAL A 49 5.81 9.86 4.74
C VAL A 49 4.77 9.59 3.67
N VAL A 50 4.25 10.64 3.06
CA VAL A 50 3.40 10.54 1.86
C VAL A 50 4.23 10.84 0.63
N CYS A 51 4.35 9.84 -0.27
CA CYS A 51 5.04 9.94 -1.53
C CYS A 51 4.03 10.21 -2.67
N THR A 52 3.94 11.46 -3.11
CA THR A 52 2.97 11.92 -4.11
C THR A 52 3.59 12.84 -5.15
N ASP A 53 3.00 12.90 -6.34
CA ASP A 53 3.30 13.84 -7.42
C ASP A 53 2.37 15.07 -7.41
N SER A 54 1.39 15.11 -6.50
CA SER A 54 0.35 16.13 -6.42
C SER A 54 0.57 17.06 -5.23
N LYS A 55 0.79 18.35 -5.47
CA LYS A 55 0.86 19.39 -4.42
C LYS A 55 -0.41 19.40 -3.54
N LYS A 56 -1.58 19.11 -4.12
CA LYS A 56 -2.84 19.05 -3.37
C LYS A 56 -2.86 17.89 -2.37
N ILE A 57 -2.42 16.69 -2.79
CA ILE A 57 -2.28 15.53 -1.89
C ILE A 57 -1.23 15.82 -0.83
N GLN A 58 -0.09 16.39 -1.21
CA GLN A 58 0.99 16.78 -0.29
C GLN A 58 0.46 17.70 0.82
N SER A 59 -0.21 18.80 0.47
CA SER A 59 -0.77 19.75 1.43
C SER A 59 -1.79 19.10 2.40
N ILE A 60 -2.70 18.27 1.86
CA ILE A 60 -3.68 17.53 2.70
C ILE A 60 -2.98 16.58 3.66
N SER A 61 -1.93 15.91 3.20
CA SER A 61 -1.19 14.94 4.00
C SER A 61 -0.40 15.59 5.15
N ILE A 62 0.23 16.72 4.87
CA ILE A 62 0.94 17.52 5.89
C ILE A 62 -0.05 18.03 6.95
N LYS A 63 -1.20 18.56 6.53
CA LYS A 63 -2.25 18.99 7.46
C LYS A 63 -2.79 17.84 8.32
N ALA A 64 -2.77 16.61 7.82
CA ALA A 64 -3.16 15.41 8.57
C ALA A 64 -2.05 14.87 9.51
N GLY A 65 -0.85 15.47 9.48
CA GLY A 65 0.27 15.14 10.35
C GLY A 65 1.21 14.08 9.79
N ALA A 66 1.22 13.86 8.48
CA ALA A 66 2.28 13.11 7.79
C ALA A 66 3.33 14.06 7.23
N GLU A 67 4.53 13.55 7.00
CA GLU A 67 5.58 14.27 6.27
C GLU A 67 5.43 14.05 4.76
N SER A 68 5.80 15.04 3.95
CA SER A 68 5.87 14.91 2.50
C SER A 68 6.93 15.89 1.95
N PRO A 69 8.21 15.59 2.20
CA PRO A 69 9.29 16.56 1.99
C PRO A 69 9.67 16.77 0.52
N PHE A 70 9.23 15.88 -0.36
CA PHE A 70 9.51 15.96 -1.80
C PHE A 70 8.29 15.54 -2.63
N LEU A 71 8.27 15.97 -3.89
CA LEU A 71 7.30 15.47 -4.88
C LEU A 71 7.91 14.31 -5.66
N ARG A 72 7.10 13.28 -5.89
CA ARG A 72 7.47 12.13 -6.70
C ARG A 72 7.58 12.53 -8.18
N PRO A 73 8.64 12.14 -8.89
CA PRO A 73 8.82 12.43 -10.30
C PRO A 73 7.65 11.92 -11.16
N LYS A 74 7.31 12.66 -12.22
CA LYS A 74 6.19 12.32 -13.13
C LYS A 74 6.36 10.94 -13.77
N ASN A 75 7.58 10.57 -14.17
CA ASN A 75 7.87 9.24 -14.75
C ASN A 75 7.60 8.07 -13.78
N LEU A 76 7.60 8.31 -12.46
CA LEU A 76 7.21 7.32 -11.44
C LEU A 76 5.72 7.42 -11.02
N SER A 77 4.94 8.29 -11.66
CA SER A 77 3.55 8.59 -11.27
C SER A 77 2.52 8.13 -12.30
N THR A 78 2.95 7.38 -13.31
CA THR A 78 2.06 6.83 -14.35
C THR A 78 1.34 5.56 -13.89
N SER A 79 0.29 5.15 -14.63
CA SER A 79 -0.44 3.90 -14.35
C SER A 79 0.36 2.63 -14.67
N ARG A 80 1.43 2.77 -15.46
CA ARG A 80 2.28 1.64 -15.92
C ARG A 80 3.43 1.34 -14.97
N VAL A 81 3.71 2.20 -14.01
CA VAL A 81 4.83 2.03 -13.08
C VAL A 81 4.47 1.03 -11.99
N GLY A 82 5.26 -0.03 -11.86
CA GLY A 82 5.13 -1.01 -10.80
C GLY A 82 5.46 -0.42 -9.41
N LYS A 83 4.72 -0.83 -8.39
CA LYS A 83 4.87 -0.37 -6.99
C LYS A 83 6.32 -0.46 -6.47
N PHE A 84 7.06 -1.52 -6.77
CA PHE A 84 8.44 -1.68 -6.30
C PHE A 84 9.39 -0.58 -6.75
N LYS A 85 9.21 -0.03 -7.96
CA LYS A 85 10.01 1.13 -8.42
C LYS A 85 9.71 2.36 -7.57
N VAL A 86 8.44 2.55 -7.20
CA VAL A 86 8.02 3.65 -6.33
C VAL A 86 8.57 3.46 -4.91
N PHE A 87 8.54 2.23 -4.37
CA PHE A 87 9.08 1.91 -3.04
C PHE A 87 10.57 2.20 -2.95
N LYS A 88 11.36 1.71 -3.93
CA LYS A 88 12.80 1.98 -3.99
C LYS A 88 13.11 3.46 -4.08
N TYR A 89 12.37 4.20 -4.88
CA TYR A 89 12.52 5.64 -4.98
C TYR A 89 12.20 6.33 -3.64
N ALA A 90 11.04 6.04 -3.07
CA ALA A 90 10.58 6.67 -1.83
C ALA A 90 11.54 6.40 -0.66
N LEU A 91 12.01 5.15 -0.51
CA LEU A 91 12.97 4.80 0.53
C LEU A 91 14.28 5.60 0.36
N LYS A 92 14.91 5.53 -0.82
CA LYS A 92 16.16 6.25 -1.08
C LYS A 92 16.00 7.78 -0.91
N ALA A 93 14.88 8.36 -1.35
CA ALA A 93 14.61 9.77 -1.19
C ALA A 93 14.45 10.16 0.29
N CYS A 94 13.79 9.33 1.09
CA CYS A 94 13.66 9.52 2.54
C CYS A 94 15.02 9.38 3.24
N GLU A 95 15.78 8.33 2.97
CA GLU A 95 17.12 8.12 3.57
C GLU A 95 18.06 9.29 3.28
N LYS A 96 18.05 9.79 2.03
CA LYS A 96 18.84 10.96 1.62
C LYS A 96 18.39 12.22 2.34
N PHE A 97 17.08 12.47 2.42
CA PHE A 97 16.52 13.70 2.98
C PHE A 97 16.73 13.76 4.50
N TYR A 98 16.44 12.65 5.21
CA TYR A 98 16.52 12.60 6.68
C TYR A 98 17.90 12.20 7.19
N LYS A 99 18.83 11.78 6.30
CA LYS A 99 20.14 11.21 6.67
C LYS A 99 20.01 10.04 7.67
N GLU A 100 18.99 9.21 7.45
CA GLU A 100 18.63 8.06 8.29
C GLU A 100 18.52 6.80 7.45
N SER A 101 18.71 5.63 8.07
CA SER A 101 18.42 4.33 7.49
C SER A 101 17.24 3.65 8.18
N TYR A 102 16.52 2.82 7.45
CA TYR A 102 15.32 2.13 7.94
C TYR A 102 15.45 0.63 7.80
N GLU A 103 15.12 -0.10 8.87
CA GLU A 103 15.09 -1.57 8.85
C GLU A 103 13.85 -2.11 8.16
N ILE A 104 12.71 -1.44 8.37
CA ILE A 104 11.42 -1.85 7.83
C ILE A 104 10.84 -0.72 7.00
N TYR A 105 10.53 -1.04 5.75
CA TYR A 105 9.68 -0.23 4.89
C TYR A 105 8.25 -0.78 4.94
N LEU A 106 7.32 0.02 5.44
CA LEU A 106 5.90 -0.31 5.51
C LEU A 106 5.13 0.45 4.44
N ASP A 107 4.42 -0.26 3.55
CA ASP A 107 3.49 0.34 2.58
C ASP A 107 2.05 0.30 3.10
N LEU A 108 1.40 1.45 3.19
CA LEU A 108 -0.03 1.53 3.49
C LEU A 108 -0.78 2.08 2.28
N ASP A 109 -1.58 1.24 1.65
CA ASP A 109 -2.43 1.65 0.53
C ASP A 109 -3.62 2.48 1.03
N CYS A 110 -3.87 3.64 0.40
CA CYS A 110 -5.02 4.50 0.72
C CYS A 110 -6.36 3.80 0.48
N THR A 111 -6.40 2.80 -0.41
CA THR A 111 -7.65 2.11 -0.79
C THR A 111 -8.10 1.05 0.20
N ASN A 112 -7.37 0.87 1.30
CA ASN A 112 -7.75 -0.02 2.40
C ASN A 112 -8.03 0.77 3.69
N PRO A 113 -9.08 1.60 3.75
CA PRO A 113 -9.37 2.46 4.90
C PRO A 113 -9.87 1.71 6.15
N LEU A 114 -10.32 0.45 5.99
CA LEU A 114 -10.95 -0.31 7.07
C LEU A 114 -9.96 -1.09 7.96
N ARG A 115 -8.65 -1.07 7.67
CA ARG A 115 -7.66 -1.69 8.56
C ARG A 115 -7.55 -0.91 9.87
N SER A 116 -7.17 -1.60 10.95
CA SER A 116 -6.88 -0.99 12.24
C SER A 116 -5.37 -0.75 12.44
N SER A 117 -5.00 0.07 13.42
CA SER A 117 -3.61 0.19 13.86
C SER A 117 -3.07 -1.13 14.44
N LYS A 118 -3.94 -1.97 15.02
CA LYS A 118 -3.57 -3.31 15.51
C LYS A 118 -3.14 -4.23 14.37
N ASP A 119 -3.80 -4.16 13.22
CA ASP A 119 -3.40 -4.94 12.02
C ASP A 119 -2.01 -4.54 11.55
N ILE A 120 -1.70 -3.24 11.58
CA ILE A 120 -0.38 -2.71 11.23
C ILE A 120 0.67 -3.21 12.22
N SER A 121 0.44 -3.07 13.52
CA SER A 121 1.33 -3.55 14.58
C SER A 121 1.58 -5.06 14.48
N ASN A 122 0.52 -5.85 14.23
CA ASN A 122 0.63 -7.29 14.04
C ASN A 122 1.51 -7.64 12.83
N CYS A 123 1.34 -6.93 11.71
CA CYS A 123 2.13 -7.13 10.50
C CYS A 123 3.63 -6.85 10.76
N ILE A 124 3.96 -5.75 11.45
CA ILE A 124 5.34 -5.41 11.83
C ILE A 124 5.93 -6.48 12.77
N SER A 125 5.15 -6.88 13.77
CA SER A 125 5.58 -7.93 14.72
C SER A 125 5.85 -9.26 14.01
N GLN A 126 4.95 -9.67 13.12
CA GLN A 126 5.10 -10.89 12.32
C GLN A 126 6.34 -10.83 11.41
N PHE A 127 6.57 -9.68 10.76
CA PHE A 127 7.79 -9.49 9.96
C PHE A 127 9.06 -9.66 10.81
N ARG A 128 9.13 -9.00 11.97
CA ARG A 128 10.29 -9.09 12.86
C ARG A 128 10.56 -10.52 13.33
N LYS A 129 9.51 -11.27 13.69
CA LYS A 129 9.62 -12.69 14.09
C LYS A 129 10.10 -13.56 12.93
N SER A 130 9.47 -13.43 11.77
CA SER A 130 9.77 -14.25 10.60
C SER A 130 11.12 -13.91 9.98
N TYR A 131 11.54 -12.65 10.00
CA TYR A 131 12.87 -12.24 9.54
C TYR A 131 13.98 -12.86 10.40
N LYS A 132 13.82 -12.84 11.72
CA LYS A 132 14.79 -13.45 12.64
C LYS A 132 14.91 -14.96 12.43
N LYS A 133 13.77 -15.66 12.27
CA LYS A 133 13.72 -17.13 12.18
C LYS A 133 14.06 -17.64 10.78
N ASN A 134 13.45 -17.06 9.76
CA ASN A 134 13.40 -17.61 8.40
C ASN A 134 13.98 -16.65 7.33
N LYS A 135 14.51 -15.49 7.75
CA LYS A 135 15.05 -14.43 6.86
C LYS A 135 14.09 -14.04 5.72
N VAL A 136 12.77 -13.99 6.00
CA VAL A 136 11.77 -13.60 5.00
C VAL A 136 12.01 -12.16 4.52
N SER A 137 11.83 -11.92 3.23
CA SER A 137 12.04 -10.59 2.64
C SER A 137 10.84 -9.67 2.78
N ALA A 138 9.63 -10.20 2.96
CA ALA A 138 8.39 -9.43 3.09
C ALA A 138 7.30 -10.19 3.82
N VAL A 139 6.38 -9.44 4.46
CA VAL A 139 5.11 -9.92 4.98
C VAL A 139 4.00 -9.09 4.33
N ILE A 140 2.97 -9.74 3.84
CA ILE A 140 1.80 -9.10 3.24
C ILE A 140 0.53 -9.51 3.99
N THR A 141 -0.41 -8.61 4.09
CA THR A 141 -1.75 -8.92 4.59
C THR A 141 -2.63 -9.47 3.47
N ILE A 142 -3.40 -10.50 3.77
CA ILE A 142 -4.34 -11.12 2.83
C ILE A 142 -5.72 -11.23 3.46
N CYS A 143 -6.74 -11.40 2.65
CA CYS A 143 -8.09 -11.73 3.09
C CYS A 143 -8.64 -12.89 2.25
N MET A 144 -9.66 -13.55 2.77
CA MET A 144 -10.37 -14.60 2.02
C MET A 144 -11.01 -14.01 0.77
N ALA A 145 -10.74 -14.62 -0.38
CA ALA A 145 -11.35 -14.21 -1.64
C ALA A 145 -12.83 -14.58 -1.67
N ARG A 146 -13.70 -13.65 -2.04
CA ARG A 146 -15.14 -13.90 -2.24
C ARG A 146 -15.39 -14.78 -3.46
N LYS A 147 -14.51 -14.71 -4.45
CA LYS A 147 -14.60 -15.50 -5.69
C LYS A 147 -13.47 -16.51 -5.76
N ASN A 148 -13.81 -17.72 -6.15
CA ASN A 148 -12.85 -18.79 -6.29
C ASN A 148 -12.34 -18.84 -7.74
N PRO A 149 -11.01 -18.69 -7.99
CA PRO A 149 -10.46 -18.70 -9.34
C PRO A 149 -10.61 -20.02 -10.08
N TYR A 150 -10.86 -21.12 -9.34
CA TYR A 150 -11.07 -22.45 -9.91
C TYR A 150 -12.54 -22.79 -10.15
N PHE A 151 -13.48 -21.93 -9.71
CA PHE A 151 -14.90 -22.25 -9.76
C PHE A 151 -15.78 -21.14 -10.34
N ASN A 152 -15.70 -19.91 -9.84
CA ASN A 152 -16.63 -18.84 -10.19
C ASN A 152 -15.96 -17.51 -10.58
N LEU A 153 -14.63 -17.49 -10.80
CA LEU A 153 -13.92 -16.41 -11.43
C LEU A 153 -13.65 -16.80 -12.89
N VAL A 154 -14.18 -16.00 -13.82
CA VAL A 154 -14.05 -16.25 -15.24
C VAL A 154 -13.28 -15.12 -15.94
N GLU A 155 -12.56 -15.48 -16.99
CA GLU A 155 -11.91 -14.56 -17.91
C GLU A 155 -12.63 -14.56 -19.24
N LYS A 156 -12.89 -13.38 -19.80
CA LYS A 156 -13.45 -13.20 -21.13
C LYS A 156 -12.34 -13.28 -22.17
N LYS A 157 -12.48 -14.19 -23.15
CA LYS A 157 -11.57 -14.31 -24.27
C LYS A 157 -11.86 -13.27 -25.35
N LYS A 158 -10.94 -13.11 -26.33
CA LYS A 158 -11.11 -12.19 -27.46
C LYS A 158 -12.36 -12.47 -28.32
N ASN A 159 -12.76 -13.73 -28.42
CA ASN A 159 -13.97 -14.17 -29.14
C ASN A 159 -15.25 -14.09 -28.28
N ASN A 160 -15.24 -13.32 -27.18
CA ASN A 160 -16.33 -13.17 -26.22
C ASN A 160 -16.70 -14.44 -25.43
N SER A 161 -16.09 -15.58 -25.67
CA SER A 161 -16.35 -16.77 -24.83
C SER A 161 -15.73 -16.61 -23.44
N LEU A 162 -16.29 -17.33 -22.45
CA LEU A 162 -15.81 -17.31 -21.07
C LEU A 162 -15.04 -18.60 -20.76
N LYS A 163 -14.01 -18.48 -19.94
CA LYS A 163 -13.30 -19.62 -19.36
C LYS A 163 -13.09 -19.39 -17.87
N ILE A 164 -13.03 -20.46 -17.07
CA ILE A 164 -12.61 -20.38 -15.67
C ILE A 164 -11.15 -19.89 -15.62
N SER A 165 -10.87 -18.95 -14.71
CA SER A 165 -9.56 -18.28 -14.62
C SER A 165 -8.41 -19.26 -14.37
N LYS A 166 -8.63 -20.27 -13.51
CA LYS A 166 -7.65 -21.33 -13.25
C LYS A 166 -8.27 -22.71 -13.42
N LYS A 167 -7.56 -23.63 -14.04
CA LYS A 167 -7.96 -25.05 -14.13
C LYS A 167 -7.33 -25.84 -12.99
N LEU A 168 -8.10 -26.79 -12.43
CA LEU A 168 -7.59 -27.87 -11.59
C LEU A 168 -7.60 -29.16 -12.41
N ASN A 169 -6.73 -30.12 -12.04
CA ASN A 169 -6.70 -31.46 -12.64
C ASN A 169 -7.91 -32.31 -12.21
N SER A 170 -8.73 -31.83 -11.30
CA SER A 170 -9.98 -32.47 -10.85
C SER A 170 -11.17 -31.54 -11.04
N ASN A 171 -12.35 -32.10 -11.29
CA ASN A 171 -13.59 -31.31 -11.38
C ASN A 171 -14.02 -30.85 -10.00
N ILE A 172 -14.13 -29.53 -9.81
CA ILE A 172 -14.75 -28.94 -8.62
C ILE A 172 -16.25 -28.89 -8.85
N ILE A 173 -16.99 -29.74 -8.14
CA ILE A 173 -18.44 -29.85 -8.27
C ILE A 173 -19.17 -29.03 -7.19
N ARG A 174 -18.51 -28.69 -6.08
CA ARG A 174 -19.09 -27.96 -4.94
C ARG A 174 -18.12 -26.89 -4.38
N ARG A 175 -18.71 -25.91 -3.69
CA ARG A 175 -17.97 -24.92 -2.87
C ARG A 175 -17.33 -25.56 -1.67
#